data_4698f4de31fb2638225f7adf9114c9ea
#
_entry.id   4698f4de31fb2638225f7adf9114c9ea
#
_cell.length_a   1.000
_cell.length_b   1.000
_cell.length_c   1.000
_cell.angle_alpha   90.00
_cell.angle_beta   90.00
_cell.angle_gamma   90.00
#
_symmetry.space_group_name_H-M   'P 1'
#
loop_
_entity.id
_entity.type
_entity.pdbx_description
1 polymer ?
#
loop_
_entity_poly.entity_id
_entity_poly.type
_entity_poly.pdbx_seq_one_letter_code
_entity_poly.pdbx_strand_id
1 'polypeptide(L)'
;MPGEHPWLNAAHPTGSPFVALSLISAAVLEFRVARLKSRRSSQILLDEECMRALYRFTARTLTTPRPVPFGALIVNTRTGKLLMRATNAVIVENDPSSHAETRTVRLACKKLKRPSLAGYTMYSTCEPCAMCMANALWARLDRVVYGATIADASRHVLQIHIAAREVSRRSDMPCVVEGPVLRELCNTLFTQPNMQKAFSKWTSRKGK
;
A
#
# COMPACT_ATOMS: atom_id res chain seq x y z
N MET A 1 -1.91 -37.20 -15.77
CA MET A 1 -0.83 -36.72 -14.92
C MET A 1 -1.29 -35.35 -14.38
N PRO A 2 -1.72 -35.17 -13.12
CA PRO A 2 -2.01 -33.84 -12.55
C PRO A 2 -0.71 -33.20 -12.14
N GLY A 3 -0.40 -32.04 -12.75
CA GLY A 3 0.79 -31.26 -12.50
C GLY A 3 0.75 -30.63 -11.11
N GLU A 4 1.83 -30.81 -10.38
CA GLU A 4 2.04 -30.20 -9.06
C GLU A 4 2.10 -28.68 -9.20
N HIS A 5 1.21 -27.99 -8.52
CA HIS A 5 1.24 -26.53 -8.41
C HIS A 5 2.38 -26.13 -7.47
N PRO A 6 3.36 -25.33 -7.92
CA PRO A 6 4.56 -24.98 -7.12
C PRO A 6 4.27 -24.08 -5.92
N TRP A 7 3.02 -23.83 -5.59
CA TRP A 7 2.60 -22.91 -4.54
C TRP A 7 2.08 -23.59 -3.26
N LEU A 8 2.01 -24.93 -3.21
CA LEU A 8 1.33 -25.67 -2.14
C LEU A 8 2.25 -26.28 -1.05
N ASN A 9 3.57 -26.19 -1.18
CA ASN A 9 4.49 -26.75 -0.19
C ASN A 9 5.09 -25.67 0.71
N ALA A 10 4.30 -25.13 1.64
CA ALA A 10 4.82 -24.48 2.84
C ALA A 10 4.32 -25.26 4.05
N ALA A 11 5.14 -26.17 4.56
CA ALA A 11 4.88 -26.89 5.80
C ALA A 11 4.73 -25.90 6.96
N HIS A 12 3.62 -25.99 7.69
CA HIS A 12 3.45 -25.29 8.96
C HIS A 12 4.39 -25.88 10.00
N PRO A 13 5.21 -25.08 10.70
CA PRO A 13 5.93 -25.57 11.85
C PRO A 13 4.95 -25.72 13.02
N THR A 14 4.63 -26.94 13.38
CA THR A 14 3.97 -27.29 14.64
C THR A 14 5.01 -27.20 15.77
N GLY A 15 5.13 -26.03 16.38
CA GLY A 15 5.96 -25.79 17.55
C GLY A 15 5.26 -24.82 18.47
N SER A 16 4.78 -25.33 19.62
CA SER A 16 4.19 -24.53 20.68
C SER A 16 5.22 -23.54 21.26
N PRO A 17 4.94 -22.22 21.32
CA PRO A 17 5.88 -21.21 21.81
C PRO A 17 5.82 -20.99 23.34
N PHE A 18 5.39 -21.97 24.14
CA PHE A 18 5.17 -21.80 25.59
C PHE A 18 6.27 -22.37 26.49
N VAL A 19 7.55 -22.32 26.12
CA VAL A 19 8.63 -22.58 27.07
C VAL A 19 9.80 -21.68 26.76
N ALA A 20 9.91 -20.54 27.41
CA ALA A 20 11.10 -19.80 27.83
C ALA A 20 10.81 -18.35 28.22
N LEU A 21 9.88 -18.12 29.15
CA LEU A 21 9.72 -16.81 29.82
C LEU A 21 10.25 -16.91 31.26
N SER A 22 11.55 -17.24 31.45
CA SER A 22 12.17 -17.16 32.75
C SER A 22 13.49 -16.40 32.67
N LEU A 23 13.55 -15.28 33.41
CA LEU A 23 14.75 -14.55 33.81
C LEU A 23 15.45 -13.68 32.77
N ILE A 24 14.69 -12.78 32.10
CA ILE A 24 15.29 -11.59 31.51
C ILE A 24 15.42 -10.56 32.64
N SER A 25 16.62 -10.10 32.99
CA SER A 25 16.81 -9.05 34.00
C SER A 25 16.09 -7.77 33.57
N ALA A 26 15.59 -6.95 34.51
CA ALA A 26 14.91 -5.70 34.25
C ALA A 26 15.70 -4.81 33.26
N ALA A 27 17.01 -4.73 33.42
CA ALA A 27 17.90 -3.97 32.53
C ALA A 27 17.88 -4.47 31.08
N VAL A 28 17.82 -5.78 30.84
CA VAL A 28 17.71 -6.37 29.50
C VAL A 28 16.34 -6.05 28.88
N LEU A 29 15.29 -6.07 29.71
CA LEU A 29 13.95 -5.71 29.25
C LEU A 29 13.88 -4.23 28.87
N GLU A 30 14.41 -3.34 29.71
CA GLU A 30 14.49 -1.90 29.43
C GLU A 30 15.28 -1.60 28.16
N PHE A 31 16.44 -2.23 27.97
CA PHE A 31 17.25 -2.10 26.75
C PHE A 31 16.47 -2.57 25.51
N ARG A 32 15.76 -3.70 25.59
CA ARG A 32 14.92 -4.20 24.49
C ARG A 32 13.79 -3.24 24.18
N VAL A 33 13.10 -2.70 25.19
CA VAL A 33 12.03 -1.73 25.03
C VAL A 33 12.55 -0.43 24.41
N ALA A 34 13.68 0.10 24.86
CA ALA A 34 14.32 1.29 24.28
C ALA A 34 14.67 1.07 22.80
N ARG A 35 15.25 -0.07 22.46
CA ARG A 35 15.60 -0.45 21.08
C ARG A 35 14.35 -0.58 20.18
N LEU A 36 13.27 -1.16 20.69
CA LEU A 36 12.00 -1.26 19.96
C LEU A 36 11.36 0.13 19.72
N LYS A 37 11.38 1.01 20.72
CA LYS A 37 10.91 2.40 20.62
C LYS A 37 11.73 3.16 19.55
N SER A 38 13.06 3.06 19.57
CA SER A 38 13.95 3.69 18.60
C SER A 38 13.67 3.19 17.16
N ARG A 39 13.51 1.86 16.98
CA ARG A 39 13.15 1.28 15.67
C ARG A 39 11.78 1.75 15.20
N ARG A 40 10.78 1.81 16.09
CA ARG A 40 9.45 2.32 15.75
C ARG A 40 9.47 3.78 15.34
N SER A 41 10.22 4.63 16.05
CA SER A 41 10.38 6.04 15.69
C SER A 41 11.06 6.20 14.32
N SER A 42 12.11 5.43 14.05
CA SER A 42 12.79 5.43 12.75
C SER A 42 11.85 4.97 11.60
N GLN A 43 10.98 3.97 11.88
CA GLN A 43 10.02 3.50 10.90
C GLN A 43 8.95 4.56 10.60
N ILE A 44 8.45 5.26 11.62
CA ILE A 44 7.46 6.35 11.46
C ILE A 44 8.06 7.46 10.59
N LEU A 45 9.29 7.87 10.86
CA LEU A 45 9.97 8.89 10.05
C LEU A 45 10.14 8.46 8.59
N LEU A 46 10.54 7.22 8.35
CA LEU A 46 10.64 6.67 7.00
C LEU A 46 9.29 6.64 6.28
N ASP A 47 8.22 6.26 7.00
CA ASP A 47 6.88 6.22 6.43
C ASP A 47 6.39 7.61 6.01
N GLU A 48 6.61 8.61 6.86
CA GLU A 48 6.27 9.99 6.52
C GLU A 48 7.09 10.50 5.32
N GLU A 49 8.38 10.18 5.28
CA GLU A 49 9.27 10.60 4.21
C GLU A 49 8.86 9.98 2.85
N CYS A 50 8.57 8.67 2.84
CA CYS A 50 8.04 7.96 1.68
C CYS A 50 6.68 8.53 1.24
N MET A 51 5.78 8.81 2.19
CA MET A 51 4.47 9.36 1.90
C MET A 51 4.57 10.79 1.34
N ARG A 52 5.44 11.65 1.88
CA ARG A 52 5.71 12.99 1.33
C ARG A 52 6.30 12.91 -0.09
N ALA A 53 7.21 11.97 -0.33
CA ALA A 53 7.78 11.75 -1.66
C ALA A 53 6.70 11.30 -2.66
N LEU A 54 5.82 10.39 -2.24
CA LEU A 54 4.69 9.92 -3.04
C LEU A 54 3.69 11.05 -3.30
N TYR A 55 3.35 11.83 -2.28
CA TYR A 55 2.48 13.00 -2.43
C TYR A 55 3.03 13.96 -3.50
N ARG A 56 4.31 14.36 -3.40
CA ARG A 56 4.93 15.25 -4.38
C ARG A 56 4.92 14.66 -5.79
N PHE A 57 5.13 13.35 -5.93
CA PHE A 57 5.05 12.67 -7.22
C PHE A 57 3.64 12.72 -7.80
N THR A 58 2.63 12.41 -6.99
CA THR A 58 1.23 12.38 -7.41
C THR A 58 0.70 13.79 -7.72
N ALA A 59 1.04 14.77 -6.88
CA ALA A 59 0.62 16.17 -7.03
C ALA A 59 1.05 16.80 -8.37
N ARG A 60 2.12 16.31 -9.00
CA ARG A 60 2.53 16.75 -10.35
C ARG A 60 1.46 16.50 -11.40
N THR A 61 0.60 15.50 -11.21
CA THR A 61 -0.50 15.24 -12.16
C THR A 61 -1.57 16.33 -12.12
N LEU A 62 -1.71 17.03 -10.97
CA LEU A 62 -2.77 18.00 -10.74
C LEU A 62 -2.64 19.25 -11.63
N THR A 63 -1.46 19.50 -12.18
CA THR A 63 -1.19 20.58 -13.14
C THR A 63 -1.30 20.13 -14.59
N THR A 64 -1.66 18.86 -14.84
CA THR A 64 -1.80 18.29 -16.18
C THR A 64 -3.27 18.31 -16.65
N PRO A 65 -3.51 18.13 -17.95
CA PRO A 65 -4.89 17.99 -18.48
C PRO A 65 -5.66 16.77 -17.94
N ARG A 66 -4.96 15.81 -17.34
CA ARG A 66 -5.54 14.57 -16.77
C ARG A 66 -5.08 14.38 -15.32
N PRO A 67 -5.57 15.23 -14.40
CA PRO A 67 -5.19 15.13 -13.00
C PRO A 67 -5.72 13.85 -12.38
N VAL A 68 -4.92 13.21 -11.51
CA VAL A 68 -5.32 12.05 -10.73
C VAL A 68 -4.77 12.18 -9.30
N PRO A 69 -5.57 11.88 -8.24
CA PRO A 69 -5.15 12.00 -6.86
C PRO A 69 -4.53 10.70 -6.32
N PHE A 70 -4.56 9.64 -7.12
CA PHE A 70 -4.12 8.31 -6.71
C PHE A 70 -2.72 8.02 -7.24
N GLY A 71 -1.79 7.77 -6.33
CA GLY A 71 -0.43 7.38 -6.60
C GLY A 71 0.01 6.26 -5.66
N ALA A 72 0.95 5.43 -6.11
CA ALA A 72 1.59 4.41 -5.29
C ALA A 72 3.09 4.34 -5.58
N LEU A 73 3.85 3.92 -4.57
CA LEU A 73 5.27 3.57 -4.72
C LEU A 73 5.60 2.32 -3.92
N ILE A 74 6.64 1.61 -4.36
CA ILE A 74 7.17 0.42 -3.69
C ILE A 74 8.64 0.66 -3.38
N VAL A 75 9.02 0.43 -2.13
CA VAL A 75 10.40 0.49 -1.66
C VAL A 75 10.85 -0.85 -1.08
N ASN A 76 12.15 -1.10 -1.09
CA ASN A 76 12.70 -2.20 -0.30
C ASN A 76 12.49 -1.91 1.20
N THR A 77 11.85 -2.83 1.93
CA THR A 77 11.44 -2.62 3.33
C THR A 77 12.62 -2.31 4.25
N ARG A 78 13.78 -2.95 4.00
CA ARG A 78 14.96 -2.80 4.85
C ARG A 78 15.75 -1.52 4.58
N THR A 79 15.84 -1.11 3.30
CA THR A 79 16.74 -0.01 2.89
C THR A 79 16.03 1.29 2.54
N GLY A 80 14.68 1.28 2.42
CA GLY A 80 13.90 2.42 1.93
C GLY A 80 14.13 2.74 0.45
N LYS A 81 14.99 1.99 -0.27
CA LYS A 81 15.32 2.26 -1.68
C LYS A 81 14.10 2.08 -2.57
N LEU A 82 13.76 3.11 -3.34
CA LEU A 82 12.67 3.10 -4.30
C LEU A 82 12.90 2.04 -5.39
N LEU A 83 11.91 1.15 -5.57
CA LEU A 83 11.88 0.19 -6.66
C LEU A 83 11.07 0.71 -7.84
N MET A 84 9.82 1.14 -7.58
CA MET A 84 8.86 1.55 -8.60
C MET A 84 7.86 2.56 -8.03
N ARG A 85 7.26 3.38 -8.91
CA ARG A 85 6.12 4.24 -8.59
C ARG A 85 5.24 4.41 -9.82
N ALA A 86 3.95 4.61 -9.61
CA ALA A 86 2.98 4.91 -10.66
C ALA A 86 1.81 5.74 -10.11
N THR A 87 1.08 6.38 -11.01
CA THR A 87 -0.22 7.00 -10.75
C THR A 87 -1.32 6.20 -11.44
N ASN A 88 -2.56 6.43 -11.05
CA ASN A 88 -3.74 5.86 -11.72
C ASN A 88 -3.73 6.18 -13.22
N ALA A 89 -4.08 5.19 -14.05
CA ALA A 89 -4.11 5.30 -15.50
C ALA A 89 -5.33 4.61 -16.13
N VAL A 90 -6.39 4.36 -15.36
CA VAL A 90 -7.61 3.69 -15.82
C VAL A 90 -8.12 4.26 -17.16
N ILE A 91 -8.20 5.59 -17.27
CA ILE A 91 -8.69 6.25 -18.49
C ILE A 91 -7.68 6.16 -19.64
N VAL A 92 -6.38 6.23 -19.33
CA VAL A 92 -5.31 6.24 -20.34
C VAL A 92 -5.09 4.86 -20.95
N GLU A 93 -5.18 3.82 -20.11
CA GLU A 93 -4.95 2.44 -20.50
C GLU A 93 -6.25 1.71 -20.89
N ASN A 94 -7.43 2.36 -20.74
CA ASN A 94 -8.75 1.73 -20.91
C ASN A 94 -8.87 0.41 -20.11
N ASP A 95 -8.29 0.38 -18.92
CA ASP A 95 -8.21 -0.79 -18.07
C ASP A 95 -8.69 -0.42 -16.65
N PRO A 96 -9.86 -0.95 -16.19
CA PRO A 96 -10.38 -0.65 -14.86
C PRO A 96 -9.48 -1.14 -13.73
N SER A 97 -8.55 -2.06 -13.99
CA SER A 97 -7.58 -2.53 -13.02
C SER A 97 -6.35 -1.63 -12.90
N SER A 98 -6.16 -0.66 -13.78
CA SER A 98 -4.99 0.23 -13.82
C SER A 98 -5.02 1.33 -12.75
N HIS A 99 -5.41 0.96 -11.51
CA HIS A 99 -5.19 1.76 -10.33
C HIS A 99 -3.69 1.91 -10.04
N ALA A 100 -3.31 2.97 -9.33
CA ALA A 100 -1.91 3.28 -9.04
C ALA A 100 -1.17 2.10 -8.40
N GLU A 101 -1.79 1.45 -7.42
CA GLU A 101 -1.23 0.34 -6.66
C GLU A 101 -1.02 -0.88 -7.55
N THR A 102 -2.08 -1.31 -8.28
CA THR A 102 -2.00 -2.46 -9.18
C THR A 102 -0.97 -2.25 -10.29
N ARG A 103 -0.92 -1.03 -10.86
CA ARG A 103 0.12 -0.66 -11.84
C ARG A 103 1.52 -0.74 -11.23
N THR A 104 1.69 -0.21 -10.02
CA THR A 104 3.01 -0.20 -9.36
C THR A 104 3.49 -1.62 -9.08
N VAL A 105 2.61 -2.50 -8.59
CA VAL A 105 2.89 -3.94 -8.39
C VAL A 105 3.28 -4.59 -9.71
N ARG A 106 2.46 -4.45 -10.76
CA ARG A 106 2.72 -5.02 -12.09
C ARG A 106 4.07 -4.59 -12.66
N LEU A 107 4.39 -3.29 -12.59
CA LEU A 107 5.65 -2.75 -13.07
C LEU A 107 6.85 -3.21 -12.23
N ALA A 108 6.69 -3.30 -10.91
CA ALA A 108 7.73 -3.80 -10.00
C ALA A 108 8.06 -5.27 -10.29
N CYS A 109 7.04 -6.13 -10.41
CA CYS A 109 7.20 -7.54 -10.76
C CYS A 109 7.91 -7.72 -12.11
N LYS A 110 7.50 -6.95 -13.13
CA LYS A 110 8.17 -6.93 -14.45
C LYS A 110 9.64 -6.52 -14.34
N LYS A 111 9.94 -5.46 -13.59
CA LYS A 111 11.32 -4.99 -13.38
C LYS A 111 12.19 -6.03 -12.68
N LEU A 112 11.65 -6.73 -11.69
CA LEU A 112 12.36 -7.79 -10.96
C LEU A 112 12.35 -9.14 -11.67
N LYS A 113 11.58 -9.29 -12.77
CA LYS A 113 11.36 -10.55 -13.50
C LYS A 113 10.88 -11.68 -12.59
N ARG A 114 10.04 -11.37 -11.59
CA ARG A 114 9.45 -12.34 -10.66
C ARG A 114 8.08 -11.84 -10.16
N PRO A 115 7.11 -12.72 -9.85
CA PRO A 115 5.79 -12.34 -9.38
C PRO A 115 5.75 -11.95 -7.88
N SER A 116 6.84 -12.19 -7.13
CA SER A 116 6.89 -11.93 -5.71
C SER A 116 7.64 -10.64 -5.37
N LEU A 117 7.03 -9.84 -4.49
CA LEU A 117 7.57 -8.62 -3.89
C LEU A 117 7.83 -8.80 -2.39
N ALA A 118 8.12 -10.04 -1.94
CA ALA A 118 8.57 -10.28 -0.58
C ALA A 118 9.84 -9.45 -0.28
N GLY A 119 9.88 -8.80 0.87
CA GLY A 119 10.92 -7.84 1.25
C GLY A 119 10.62 -6.40 0.82
N TYR A 120 9.41 -6.10 0.31
CA TYR A 120 9.03 -4.77 -0.13
C TYR A 120 7.80 -4.24 0.60
N THR A 121 7.77 -2.91 0.76
CA THR A 121 6.65 -2.13 1.29
C THR A 121 6.04 -1.26 0.19
N MET A 122 4.72 -1.27 0.09
CA MET A 122 3.97 -0.36 -0.78
C MET A 122 3.42 0.81 0.04
N TYR A 123 3.53 2.02 -0.50
CA TYR A 123 2.85 3.22 -0.03
C TYR A 123 1.83 3.64 -1.07
N SER A 124 0.63 4.03 -0.62
CA SER A 124 -0.44 4.56 -1.46
C SER A 124 -0.98 5.88 -0.90
N THR A 125 -1.27 6.85 -1.75
CA THR A 125 -1.87 8.14 -1.32
C THR A 125 -3.26 7.96 -0.73
N CYS A 126 -3.96 6.88 -1.08
CA CYS A 126 -5.25 6.49 -0.55
C CYS A 126 -5.22 5.02 -0.13
N GLU A 127 -6.05 4.65 0.83
CA GLU A 127 -6.25 3.26 1.25
C GLU A 127 -6.59 2.39 0.03
N PRO A 128 -5.85 1.30 -0.23
CA PRO A 128 -6.11 0.43 -1.36
C PRO A 128 -7.52 -0.17 -1.31
N CYS A 129 -8.24 -0.11 -2.41
CA CYS A 129 -9.50 -0.83 -2.55
C CYS A 129 -9.27 -2.35 -2.52
N ALA A 130 -10.35 -3.14 -2.40
CA ALA A 130 -10.27 -4.59 -2.28
C ALA A 130 -9.48 -5.25 -3.42
N MET A 131 -9.63 -4.78 -4.67
CA MET A 131 -8.88 -5.28 -5.83
C MET A 131 -7.37 -5.02 -5.67
N CYS A 132 -6.99 -3.79 -5.32
CA CYS A 132 -5.58 -3.41 -5.16
C CYS A 132 -4.93 -4.14 -3.97
N MET A 133 -5.66 -4.28 -2.86
CA MET A 133 -5.16 -5.00 -1.70
C MET A 133 -4.98 -6.49 -2.00
N ALA A 134 -5.94 -7.13 -2.68
CA ALA A 134 -5.80 -8.52 -3.11
C ALA A 134 -4.59 -8.71 -4.05
N ASN A 135 -4.37 -7.78 -4.99
CA ASN A 135 -3.18 -7.82 -5.86
C ASN A 135 -1.87 -7.68 -5.06
N ALA A 136 -1.83 -6.82 -4.03
CA ALA A 136 -0.68 -6.67 -3.14
C ALA A 136 -0.38 -7.97 -2.37
N LEU A 137 -1.41 -8.66 -1.90
CA LEU A 137 -1.30 -9.96 -1.22
C LEU A 137 -0.77 -11.05 -2.17
N TRP A 138 -1.32 -11.16 -3.38
CA TRP A 138 -0.83 -12.11 -4.38
C TRP A 138 0.62 -11.85 -4.76
N ALA A 139 1.04 -10.58 -4.80
CA ALA A 139 2.43 -10.21 -5.00
C ALA A 139 3.32 -10.42 -3.75
N ARG A 140 2.78 -10.88 -2.62
CA ARG A 140 3.53 -11.14 -1.38
C ARG A 140 4.25 -9.91 -0.83
N LEU A 141 3.62 -8.73 -0.91
CA LEU A 141 4.15 -7.55 -0.23
C LEU A 141 4.14 -7.77 1.29
N ASP A 142 5.24 -7.41 1.96
CA ASP A 142 5.33 -7.55 3.43
C ASP A 142 4.43 -6.52 4.13
N ARG A 143 4.28 -5.34 3.53
CA ARG A 143 3.63 -4.21 4.18
C ARG A 143 2.97 -3.27 3.16
N VAL A 144 1.81 -2.73 3.54
CA VAL A 144 1.09 -1.69 2.80
C VAL A 144 0.80 -0.52 3.74
N VAL A 145 1.19 0.69 3.33
CA VAL A 145 0.98 1.93 4.09
C VAL A 145 0.16 2.89 3.24
N TYR A 146 -0.86 3.51 3.82
CA TYR A 146 -1.72 4.43 3.09
C TYR A 146 -1.88 5.79 3.78
N GLY A 147 -2.19 6.81 2.95
CA GLY A 147 -2.43 8.18 3.41
C GLY A 147 -3.89 8.44 3.75
N ALA A 148 -4.69 8.90 2.78
CA ALA A 148 -6.13 9.09 2.96
C ALA A 148 -6.86 7.75 3.08
N THR A 149 -8.04 7.76 3.71
CA THR A 149 -8.89 6.56 3.85
C THR A 149 -9.83 6.38 2.65
N ILE A 150 -10.42 5.18 2.49
CA ILE A 150 -11.54 4.94 1.56
C ILE A 150 -12.68 5.91 1.84
N ALA A 151 -12.99 6.17 3.11
CA ALA A 151 -14.05 7.12 3.51
C ALA A 151 -13.75 8.56 3.08
N ASP A 152 -12.49 8.99 3.08
CA ASP A 152 -12.10 10.31 2.56
C ASP A 152 -12.31 10.39 1.05
N ALA A 153 -11.85 9.38 0.31
CA ALA A 153 -11.99 9.31 -1.15
C ALA A 153 -13.47 9.20 -1.57
N SER A 154 -14.32 8.52 -0.81
CA SER A 154 -15.73 8.32 -1.14
C SER A 154 -16.56 9.60 -1.18
N ARG A 155 -16.07 10.68 -0.57
CA ARG A 155 -16.69 12.02 -0.67
C ARG A 155 -16.57 12.62 -2.07
N HIS A 156 -15.69 12.08 -2.91
CA HIS A 156 -15.34 12.63 -4.21
C HIS A 156 -15.61 11.69 -5.38
N VAL A 157 -15.43 10.38 -5.17
CA VAL A 157 -15.51 9.36 -6.21
C VAL A 157 -16.02 8.04 -5.62
N LEU A 158 -16.68 7.22 -6.44
CA LEU A 158 -17.21 5.91 -6.01
C LEU A 158 -16.08 5.02 -5.49
N GLN A 159 -16.37 4.32 -4.39
CA GLN A 159 -15.46 3.39 -3.74
C GLN A 159 -16.13 2.04 -3.46
N ILE A 160 -15.32 1.01 -3.30
CA ILE A 160 -15.72 -0.26 -2.69
C ILE A 160 -15.41 -0.15 -1.20
N HIS A 161 -16.46 -0.17 -0.35
CA HIS A 161 -16.35 0.07 1.10
C HIS A 161 -15.90 -1.18 1.87
N ILE A 162 -14.79 -1.78 1.44
CA ILE A 162 -14.11 -2.88 2.13
C ILE A 162 -12.71 -2.39 2.49
N ALA A 163 -12.44 -2.28 3.78
CA ALA A 163 -11.14 -1.79 4.26
C ALA A 163 -9.99 -2.71 3.83
N ALA A 164 -8.84 -2.14 3.46
CA ALA A 164 -7.66 -2.90 3.07
C ALA A 164 -7.23 -3.90 4.16
N ARG A 165 -7.33 -3.50 5.44
CA ARG A 165 -7.05 -4.37 6.59
C ARG A 165 -7.99 -5.56 6.66
N GLU A 166 -9.26 -5.40 6.28
CA GLU A 166 -10.24 -6.50 6.25
C GLU A 166 -9.90 -7.51 5.16
N VAL A 167 -9.50 -7.06 3.98
CA VAL A 167 -9.04 -7.95 2.90
C VAL A 167 -7.80 -8.73 3.35
N SER A 168 -6.83 -8.07 3.98
CA SER A 168 -5.62 -8.73 4.52
C SER A 168 -5.96 -9.76 5.58
N ARG A 169 -6.86 -9.43 6.53
CA ARG A 169 -7.27 -10.30 7.62
C ARG A 169 -7.97 -11.59 7.15
N ARG A 170 -8.65 -11.54 6.00
CA ARG A 170 -9.34 -12.70 5.40
C ARG A 170 -8.46 -13.49 4.44
N SER A 171 -7.17 -13.21 4.41
CA SER A 171 -6.20 -13.87 3.53
C SER A 171 -5.25 -14.74 4.34
N ASP A 172 -4.83 -15.85 3.77
CA ASP A 172 -3.74 -16.69 4.29
C ASP A 172 -2.36 -16.09 4.04
N MET A 173 -2.30 -14.96 3.31
CA MET A 173 -1.04 -14.29 2.97
C MET A 173 -0.75 -13.18 3.97
N PRO A 174 0.33 -13.28 4.78
CA PRO A 174 0.67 -12.26 5.76
C PRO A 174 1.04 -10.94 5.07
N CYS A 175 0.41 -9.85 5.48
CA CYS A 175 0.76 -8.49 5.06
C CYS A 175 0.33 -7.50 6.14
N VAL A 176 1.27 -6.67 6.59
CA VAL A 176 0.97 -5.62 7.57
C VAL A 176 0.32 -4.44 6.84
N VAL A 177 -0.88 -4.02 7.29
CA VAL A 177 -1.58 -2.86 6.73
C VAL A 177 -1.61 -1.75 7.76
N GLU A 178 -1.00 -0.61 7.44
CA GLU A 178 -0.86 0.54 8.33
C GLU A 178 -1.33 1.83 7.66
N GLY A 179 -1.90 2.70 8.44
CA GLY A 179 -2.41 4.00 8.05
C GLY A 179 -3.55 4.44 8.96
N PRO A 180 -4.00 5.68 8.80
CA PRO A 180 -3.52 6.67 7.83
C PRO A 180 -2.20 7.36 8.25
N VAL A 181 -1.28 7.57 7.29
CA VAL A 181 -0.04 8.34 7.48
C VAL A 181 -0.13 9.64 6.68
N LEU A 182 0.06 10.78 7.32
CA LEU A 182 -0.09 12.12 6.73
C LEU A 182 -1.46 12.29 6.03
N ARG A 183 -2.53 11.85 6.70
CA ARG A 183 -3.90 11.83 6.16
C ARG A 183 -4.32 13.17 5.57
N GLU A 184 -4.14 14.25 6.34
CA GLU A 184 -4.57 15.59 5.92
C GLU A 184 -3.80 16.06 4.67
N LEU A 185 -2.50 15.78 4.61
CA LEU A 185 -1.70 16.07 3.42
C LEU A 185 -2.24 15.31 2.19
N CYS A 186 -2.50 14.02 2.32
CA CYS A 186 -3.02 13.19 1.22
C CYS A 186 -4.43 13.63 0.79
N ASN A 187 -5.27 14.07 1.72
CA ASN A 187 -6.60 14.59 1.42
C ASN A 187 -6.56 15.84 0.53
N THR A 188 -5.51 16.66 0.62
CA THR A 188 -5.39 17.82 -0.26
C THR A 188 -5.31 17.46 -1.74
N LEU A 189 -4.92 16.22 -2.10
CA LEU A 189 -4.94 15.75 -3.49
C LEU A 189 -6.35 15.71 -4.07
N PHE A 190 -7.37 15.44 -3.25
CA PHE A 190 -8.78 15.38 -3.69
C PHE A 190 -9.42 16.76 -3.81
N THR A 191 -8.97 17.74 -3.05
CA THR A 191 -9.62 19.06 -2.92
C THR A 191 -9.05 20.12 -3.87
N GLN A 192 -7.99 19.80 -4.63
CA GLN A 192 -7.42 20.75 -5.59
C GLN A 192 -8.44 21.13 -6.69
N PRO A 193 -8.49 22.40 -7.13
CA PRO A 193 -9.51 22.88 -8.08
C PRO A 193 -9.57 22.07 -9.39
N ASN A 194 -8.42 21.69 -9.94
CA ASN A 194 -8.37 20.87 -11.16
C ASN A 194 -8.90 19.46 -10.93
N MET A 195 -8.69 18.92 -9.72
CA MET A 195 -9.20 17.60 -9.35
C MET A 195 -10.71 17.62 -9.18
N GLN A 196 -11.27 18.68 -8.57
CA GLN A 196 -12.71 18.87 -8.45
C GLN A 196 -13.40 18.93 -9.83
N LYS A 197 -12.81 19.67 -10.79
CA LYS A 197 -13.26 19.69 -12.18
C LYS A 197 -13.18 18.31 -12.86
N ALA A 198 -12.16 17.50 -12.54
CA ALA A 198 -12.04 16.16 -13.08
C ALA A 198 -13.10 15.21 -12.49
N PHE A 199 -13.35 15.26 -11.18
CA PHE A 199 -14.37 14.46 -10.53
C PHE A 199 -15.77 14.72 -11.09
N SER A 200 -16.15 15.99 -11.34
CA SER A 200 -17.44 16.31 -11.94
C SER A 200 -17.60 15.64 -13.31
N LYS A 201 -16.53 15.58 -14.13
CA LYS A 201 -16.53 14.87 -15.41
C LYS A 201 -16.60 13.35 -15.26
N TRP A 202 -15.99 12.78 -14.22
CA TRP A 202 -16.02 11.33 -13.97
C TRP A 202 -17.41 10.88 -13.50
N THR A 203 -18.07 11.69 -12.67
CA THR A 203 -19.42 11.40 -12.17
C THR A 203 -20.51 11.66 -13.21
N SER A 204 -20.35 12.64 -14.10
CA SER A 204 -21.32 12.94 -15.16
C SER A 204 -21.38 11.88 -16.27
N ARG A 205 -20.39 10.99 -16.36
CA ARG A 205 -20.40 9.84 -17.28
C ARG A 205 -21.29 8.66 -16.79
N LYS A 206 -22.02 8.83 -15.68
CA LYS A 206 -23.04 7.88 -15.20
C LYS A 206 -24.31 8.05 -16.04
N GLY A 207 -24.38 7.45 -17.22
CA GLY A 207 -25.63 7.50 -18.00
C GLY A 207 -25.45 7.54 -19.51
N LYS A 208 -24.52 6.77 -20.05
CA LYS A 208 -24.55 6.40 -21.47
C LYS A 208 -24.29 4.91 -21.60
#